data_3aa5ef65c773f72a6c86788e56ca0ba3
#
_entry.id   3aa5ef65c773f72a6c86788e56ca0ba3
#
_cell.length_a   1.000
_cell.length_b   1.000
_cell.length_c   1.000
_cell.angle_alpha   90.00
_cell.angle_beta   90.00
_cell.angle_gamma   90.00
#
_symmetry.space_group_name_H-M   'P 1'
#
loop_
_entity.id
_entity.type
_entity.pdbx_description
1 polymer ?
#
loop_
_entity_poly.entity_id
_entity_poly.type
_entity_poly.pdbx_seq_one_letter_code
_entity_poly.pdbx_strand_id
1 'polypeptide(L)'
;TGSGKSFLSKTLANIATEPSKEFVDLVENGSAFKLDSYGNYTKEQECLDEKPFGAFALTITKSLQDQYTELFEDSRSLKGKTNYMCNVDPQYDVDVAPCLFTPGLKEKCILNNTCSYYNARKEMLTNKFGILNYSMFLSMPDHVRNREYIICDEASEVEDELVKRFSRSLPYKLLKRLGYTPREIPVENYGKFKIWLDNLIIKIGDEVDALKRILNKKKGKAEFDSNIQRFKLFNNLLRQMQGTMDTWKECEYVIEHNLEGITLKPFRVDNLAKHIFSHADKILLMSATIIDPENFAKTLGITKFKYIEVDSTFNPKNAPIYASTKTKFNHKNLKENLPLIKDTIQKLCNSHKNEKGIIHTHTNEITQYLKDNIDDPRFLFRIDGMDNEKILKVHFESEEPTILVSPSMAYGVDLKEDLARFQIVCKAAFLPLYDERIKRLFNEDKDWYVNKMLNNLIQACGRGVRSKQDKCVTYILDATISNTVIRAASKLPKYFISRFA
;
A
#
# COMPACT_ATOMS: atom_id res chain seq x y z
N THR A 1 -17.04 1.30 -1.80
CA THR A 1 -17.83 0.07 -1.63
C THR A 1 -19.25 0.28 -1.03
N GLY A 2 -19.74 1.50 -0.81
CA GLY A 2 -21.12 1.80 -0.40
C GLY A 2 -21.62 1.22 0.92
N SER A 3 -20.75 0.56 1.70
CA SER A 3 -21.14 -0.13 2.95
C SER A 3 -21.10 0.76 4.20
N GLY A 4 -20.84 2.06 4.06
CA GLY A 4 -20.76 2.97 5.20
C GLY A 4 -19.49 2.84 6.07
N LYS A 5 -18.44 2.16 5.60
CA LYS A 5 -17.17 1.98 6.34
C LYS A 5 -16.60 3.32 6.86
N SER A 6 -16.51 4.32 6.01
CA SER A 6 -15.97 5.64 6.38
C SER A 6 -16.81 6.35 7.46
N PHE A 7 -18.13 6.19 7.42
CA PHE A 7 -19.03 6.73 8.46
C PHE A 7 -18.87 5.98 9.78
N LEU A 8 -18.63 4.67 9.76
CA LEU A 8 -18.31 3.93 10.99
C LEU A 8 -17.01 4.44 11.60
N SER A 9 -15.98 4.71 10.77
CA SER A 9 -14.72 5.31 11.22
C SER A 9 -14.96 6.65 11.92
N LYS A 10 -15.78 7.51 11.31
CA LYS A 10 -16.15 8.81 11.89
C LYS A 10 -16.95 8.67 13.18
N THR A 11 -17.87 7.71 13.26
CA THR A 11 -18.65 7.44 14.47
C THR A 11 -17.74 7.05 15.63
N LEU A 12 -16.75 6.17 15.40
CA LEU A 12 -15.77 5.80 16.42
C LEU A 12 -14.93 7.00 16.86
N ALA A 13 -14.50 7.85 15.94
CA ALA A 13 -13.79 9.06 16.26
C ALA A 13 -14.64 10.03 17.13
N ASN A 14 -15.93 10.13 16.84
CA ASN A 14 -16.83 11.02 17.60
C ASN A 14 -17.05 10.56 19.04
N ILE A 15 -17.06 9.26 19.32
CA ILE A 15 -17.23 8.72 20.68
C ILE A 15 -15.91 8.60 21.44
N ALA A 16 -14.76 8.72 20.78
CA ALA A 16 -13.45 8.69 21.42
C ALA A 16 -13.25 9.91 22.33
N THR A 17 -12.32 9.81 23.25
CA THR A 17 -11.94 10.90 24.16
C THR A 17 -11.26 12.04 23.43
N GLU A 18 -11.30 13.25 23.98
CA GLU A 18 -10.54 14.40 23.46
C GLU A 18 -9.07 14.33 23.91
N PRO A 19 -8.14 14.98 23.17
CA PRO A 19 -6.76 15.10 23.63
C PRO A 19 -6.68 15.94 24.90
N SER A 20 -5.73 15.60 25.79
CA SER A 20 -5.51 16.42 26.96
C SER A 20 -4.89 17.77 26.56
N LYS A 21 -5.04 18.76 27.43
CA LYS A 21 -4.44 20.08 27.26
C LYS A 21 -2.92 19.97 27.27
N GLU A 22 -2.36 19.15 28.16
CA GLU A 22 -0.91 18.94 28.23
C GLU A 22 -0.35 18.37 26.95
N PHE A 23 -1.01 17.38 26.33
CA PHE A 23 -0.60 16.83 25.03
C PHE A 23 -0.65 17.91 23.94
N VAL A 24 -1.72 18.67 23.85
CA VAL A 24 -1.88 19.75 22.88
C VAL A 24 -0.75 20.77 23.04
N ASP A 25 -0.47 21.22 24.25
CA ASP A 25 0.59 22.17 24.56
C ASP A 25 1.98 21.64 24.15
N LEU A 26 2.30 20.36 24.40
CA LEU A 26 3.55 19.72 23.99
C LEU A 26 3.71 19.64 22.46
N VAL A 27 2.63 19.39 21.74
CA VAL A 27 2.63 19.35 20.28
C VAL A 27 2.78 20.75 19.71
N GLU A 28 2.04 21.74 20.23
CA GLU A 28 2.03 23.12 19.73
C GLU A 28 3.35 23.83 19.97
N ASN A 29 3.95 23.68 21.17
CA ASN A 29 5.25 24.27 21.47
C ASN A 29 6.43 23.54 20.81
N GLY A 30 6.19 22.45 20.07
CA GLY A 30 7.18 21.66 19.35
C GLY A 30 8.01 20.70 20.20
N SER A 31 7.76 20.59 21.51
CA SER A 31 8.47 19.67 22.41
C SER A 31 8.31 18.22 21.99
N ALA A 32 7.13 17.82 21.47
CA ALA A 32 6.87 16.51 20.92
C ALA A 32 7.77 16.11 19.73
N PHE A 33 8.59 17.01 19.20
CA PHE A 33 9.45 16.77 18.01
C PHE A 33 10.94 16.97 18.31
N LYS A 34 11.30 17.28 19.56
CA LYS A 34 12.70 17.47 19.96
C LYS A 34 13.43 16.15 20.07
N LEU A 35 14.70 16.16 19.68
CA LEU A 35 15.62 15.05 19.88
C LEU A 35 16.76 15.55 20.77
N ASP A 36 17.31 14.69 21.62
CA ASP A 36 18.53 14.97 22.36
C ASP A 36 19.77 15.02 21.42
N SER A 37 20.93 15.30 21.98
CA SER A 37 22.19 15.34 21.24
C SER A 37 22.60 13.98 20.62
N TYR A 38 22.00 12.89 21.08
CA TYR A 38 22.22 11.52 20.59
C TYR A 38 21.17 11.07 19.57
N GLY A 39 20.18 11.95 19.26
CA GLY A 39 19.11 11.63 18.31
C GLY A 39 17.92 10.85 18.89
N ASN A 40 17.88 10.67 20.22
CA ASN A 40 16.75 10.08 20.91
C ASN A 40 15.72 11.14 21.26
N TYR A 41 14.47 10.74 21.49
CA TYR A 41 13.44 11.64 21.98
C TYR A 41 13.74 12.06 23.42
N THR A 42 13.41 13.29 23.78
CA THR A 42 13.66 13.84 25.10
C THR A 42 12.75 13.20 26.14
N LYS A 43 13.14 13.26 27.45
CA LYS A 43 12.31 12.73 28.55
C LYS A 43 10.92 13.36 28.63
N GLU A 44 10.74 14.60 28.17
CA GLU A 44 9.44 15.25 28.07
C GLU A 44 8.49 14.51 27.12
N GLN A 45 9.03 13.74 26.17
CA GLN A 45 8.29 12.93 25.22
C GLN A 45 7.95 11.52 25.77
N GLU A 46 8.74 11.01 26.72
CA GLU A 46 8.43 9.77 27.45
C GLU A 46 7.23 9.98 28.40
N CYS A 47 6.96 11.23 28.83
CA CYS A 47 5.78 11.59 29.63
C CYS A 47 4.49 11.69 28.82
N LEU A 48 4.52 11.44 27.50
CA LEU A 48 3.34 11.32 26.65
C LEU A 48 2.62 9.95 26.79
N ASP A 49 2.90 9.18 27.84
CA ASP A 49 2.09 8.02 28.30
C ASP A 49 0.71 8.44 28.80
N GLU A 50 0.10 9.36 28.06
CA GLU A 50 -1.29 9.75 28.28
C GLU A 50 -2.24 8.65 27.87
N LYS A 51 -3.41 8.67 28.51
CA LYS A 51 -4.53 7.83 28.06
C LYS A 51 -4.75 8.08 26.58
N PRO A 52 -4.77 7.02 25.77
CA PRO A 52 -5.02 7.17 24.35
C PRO A 52 -6.33 7.93 24.10
N PHE A 53 -6.32 8.86 23.17
CA PHE A 53 -7.48 9.66 22.78
C PHE A 53 -7.74 9.55 21.29
N GLY A 54 -8.93 9.91 20.84
CA GLY A 54 -9.26 10.04 19.43
C GLY A 54 -9.09 8.76 18.61
N ALA A 55 -9.08 8.91 17.31
CA ALA A 55 -8.96 7.81 16.38
C ALA A 55 -8.01 8.14 15.23
N PHE A 56 -7.25 7.14 14.78
CA PHE A 56 -6.60 7.16 13.46
C PHE A 56 -7.32 6.23 12.50
N ALA A 57 -7.67 6.74 11.31
CA ALA A 57 -8.05 5.91 10.18
C ALA A 57 -6.84 5.72 9.25
N LEU A 58 -6.46 4.45 9.05
CA LEU A 58 -5.35 4.05 8.19
C LEU A 58 -5.88 3.59 6.83
N THR A 59 -5.38 4.19 5.76
CA THR A 59 -5.78 3.93 4.38
C THR A 59 -4.60 3.42 3.56
N ILE A 60 -4.86 2.80 2.40
CA ILE A 60 -3.81 2.29 1.52
C ILE A 60 -3.17 3.42 0.71
N THR A 61 -3.96 4.38 0.23
CA THR A 61 -3.53 5.39 -0.73
C THR A 61 -3.78 6.81 -0.25
N LYS A 62 -3.05 7.78 -0.83
CA LYS A 62 -3.28 9.22 -0.60
C LYS A 62 -4.66 9.67 -1.11
N SER A 63 -5.13 9.09 -2.21
CA SER A 63 -6.47 9.41 -2.75
C SER A 63 -7.57 9.03 -1.76
N LEU A 64 -7.45 7.89 -1.06
CA LEU A 64 -8.38 7.53 0.02
C LEU A 64 -8.28 8.48 1.22
N GLN A 65 -7.06 8.98 1.55
CA GLN A 65 -6.92 10.02 2.58
C GLN A 65 -7.69 11.29 2.19
N ASP A 66 -7.58 11.72 0.92
CA ASP A 66 -8.26 12.91 0.41
C ASP A 66 -9.78 12.72 0.46
N GLN A 67 -10.29 11.56 0.05
CA GLN A 67 -11.72 11.23 0.17
C GLN A 67 -12.25 11.30 1.61
N TYR A 68 -11.46 10.85 2.60
CA TYR A 68 -11.85 10.98 4.01
C TYR A 68 -11.91 12.45 4.46
N THR A 69 -10.92 13.26 4.08
CA THR A 69 -10.88 14.68 4.47
C THR A 69 -11.93 15.53 3.75
N GLU A 70 -12.27 15.19 2.52
CA GLU A 70 -13.38 15.80 1.79
C GLU A 70 -14.76 15.42 2.40
N LEU A 71 -14.89 14.18 2.86
CA LEU A 71 -16.14 13.68 3.46
C LEU A 71 -16.35 14.20 4.89
N PHE A 72 -15.28 14.46 5.63
CA PHE A 72 -15.31 14.86 7.05
C PHE A 72 -14.42 16.08 7.28
N GLU A 73 -14.99 17.29 7.21
CA GLU A 73 -14.28 18.58 7.31
C GLU A 73 -13.50 18.77 8.63
N ASP A 74 -13.94 18.12 9.70
CA ASP A 74 -13.33 18.17 11.01
C ASP A 74 -12.21 17.11 11.19
N SER A 75 -11.90 16.32 10.19
CA SER A 75 -10.74 15.43 10.17
C SER A 75 -9.47 16.15 9.71
N ARG A 76 -8.30 15.61 10.05
CA ARG A 76 -7.01 16.13 9.60
C ARG A 76 -6.15 15.00 9.07
N SER A 77 -5.47 15.24 7.94
CA SER A 77 -4.57 14.24 7.35
C SER A 77 -3.13 14.72 7.30
N LEU A 78 -2.20 13.76 7.35
CA LEU A 78 -0.78 14.02 7.14
C LEU A 78 -0.25 13.14 6.01
N LYS A 79 0.36 13.78 5.01
CA LYS A 79 1.06 13.13 3.90
C LYS A 79 2.58 13.12 4.15
N GLY A 80 3.33 12.38 3.35
CA GLY A 80 4.79 12.37 3.42
C GLY A 80 5.40 13.75 3.08
N LYS A 81 6.60 14.03 3.57
CA LYS A 81 7.31 15.31 3.43
C LYS A 81 7.44 15.83 2.00
N THR A 82 7.53 14.92 1.02
CA THR A 82 7.59 15.26 -0.42
C THR A 82 6.31 15.92 -0.96
N ASN A 83 5.22 15.95 -0.19
CA ASN A 83 3.97 16.62 -0.57
C ASN A 83 3.89 18.06 -0.04
N TYR A 84 4.93 18.56 0.62
CA TYR A 84 4.98 19.89 1.21
C TYR A 84 6.23 20.62 0.73
N MET A 85 6.06 21.81 0.16
CA MET A 85 7.20 22.65 -0.21
C MET A 85 7.80 23.33 1.02
N CYS A 86 9.11 23.52 1.03
CA CYS A 86 9.81 24.25 2.09
C CYS A 86 9.53 25.75 1.97
N ASN A 87 9.00 26.37 3.02
CA ASN A 87 8.70 27.81 2.99
C ASN A 87 9.95 28.70 3.13
N VAL A 88 11.09 28.13 3.56
CA VAL A 88 12.38 28.85 3.65
C VAL A 88 13.09 28.84 2.29
N ASP A 89 13.00 27.74 1.56
CA ASP A 89 13.53 27.58 0.21
C ASP A 89 12.55 26.79 -0.66
N PRO A 90 11.64 27.46 -1.38
CA PRO A 90 10.60 26.84 -2.17
C PRO A 90 11.07 26.02 -3.38
N GLN A 91 12.38 25.98 -3.65
CA GLN A 91 12.93 25.09 -4.68
C GLN A 91 12.99 23.62 -4.23
N TYR A 92 12.84 23.36 -2.93
CA TYR A 92 12.93 22.04 -2.32
C TYR A 92 11.64 21.65 -1.60
N ASP A 93 11.30 20.39 -1.66
CA ASP A 93 10.31 19.83 -0.74
C ASP A 93 10.90 19.67 0.67
N VAL A 94 10.04 19.44 1.67
CA VAL A 94 10.46 19.30 3.08
C VAL A 94 11.37 18.09 3.33
N ASP A 95 11.38 17.10 2.44
CA ASP A 95 12.20 15.89 2.58
C ASP A 95 13.69 16.15 2.26
N VAL A 96 13.99 17.25 1.56
CA VAL A 96 15.34 17.72 1.23
C VAL A 96 15.59 19.17 1.64
N ALA A 97 14.78 19.69 2.55
CA ALA A 97 14.83 21.07 2.99
C ALA A 97 16.15 21.43 3.72
N PRO A 98 16.58 22.70 3.65
CA PRO A 98 17.81 23.18 4.30
C PRO A 98 17.91 22.89 5.80
N CYS A 99 16.78 22.75 6.49
CA CYS A 99 16.75 22.46 7.93
C CYS A 99 17.31 21.06 8.28
N LEU A 100 17.54 20.18 7.30
CA LEU A 100 18.14 18.86 7.55
C LEU A 100 19.65 18.95 7.84
N PHE A 101 20.30 20.03 7.40
CA PHE A 101 21.75 20.22 7.52
C PHE A 101 22.13 21.59 8.07
N THR A 102 21.16 22.46 8.40
CA THR A 102 21.39 23.75 9.08
C THR A 102 20.96 23.65 10.53
N PRO A 103 21.88 23.62 11.49
CA PRO A 103 21.56 23.52 12.91
C PRO A 103 20.57 24.61 13.37
N GLY A 104 19.59 24.24 14.19
CA GLY A 104 18.60 25.16 14.78
C GLY A 104 17.52 25.68 13.81
N LEU A 105 17.67 25.46 12.49
CA LEU A 105 16.68 25.96 11.52
C LEU A 105 15.36 25.19 11.59
N LYS A 106 15.41 23.88 11.83
CA LYS A 106 14.21 23.04 12.00
C LYS A 106 13.38 23.53 13.19
N GLU A 107 14.00 23.68 14.33
CA GLU A 107 13.38 24.13 15.59
C GLU A 107 12.76 25.52 15.39
N LYS A 108 13.49 26.45 14.78
CA LYS A 108 12.99 27.78 14.45
C LYS A 108 11.75 27.74 13.56
N CYS A 109 11.75 26.88 12.52
CA CYS A 109 10.60 26.72 11.63
C CYS A 109 9.36 26.15 12.37
N ILE A 110 9.58 25.21 13.30
CA ILE A 110 8.49 24.59 14.09
C ILE A 110 7.90 25.61 15.06
N LEU A 111 8.74 26.34 15.79
CA LEU A 111 8.31 27.34 16.78
C LEU A 111 7.57 28.52 16.13
N ASN A 112 8.04 28.97 14.99
CA ASN A 112 7.43 30.11 14.27
C ASN A 112 6.26 29.68 13.35
N ASN A 113 5.84 28.41 13.36
CA ASN A 113 4.81 27.86 12.48
C ASN A 113 5.02 28.14 10.97
N THR A 114 6.29 28.22 10.55
CA THR A 114 6.63 28.53 9.14
C THR A 114 6.73 27.29 8.25
N CYS A 115 6.73 26.08 8.82
CA CYS A 115 6.84 24.84 8.04
C CYS A 115 5.47 24.22 7.81
N SER A 116 5.02 24.18 6.56
CA SER A 116 3.72 23.59 6.16
C SER A 116 3.55 22.12 6.61
N TYR A 117 4.62 21.31 6.53
CA TYR A 117 4.59 19.92 6.99
C TYR A 117 4.40 19.81 8.51
N TYR A 118 5.17 20.59 9.30
CA TYR A 118 5.06 20.52 10.75
C TYR A 118 3.76 21.12 11.27
N ASN A 119 3.20 22.11 10.57
CA ASN A 119 1.86 22.65 10.91
C ASN A 119 0.79 21.58 10.65
N ALA A 120 0.77 20.96 9.46
CA ALA A 120 -0.15 19.86 9.18
C ALA A 120 0.03 18.68 10.16
N ARG A 121 1.27 18.42 10.59
CA ARG A 121 1.56 17.37 11.58
C ARG A 121 1.01 17.75 12.97
N LYS A 122 1.17 18.99 13.41
CA LYS A 122 0.57 19.46 14.68
C LYS A 122 -0.95 19.33 14.66
N GLU A 123 -1.59 19.87 13.61
CA GLU A 123 -3.04 19.79 13.44
C GLU A 123 -3.55 18.34 13.43
N MET A 124 -2.90 17.43 12.74
CA MET A 124 -3.30 16.02 12.70
C MET A 124 -3.11 15.33 14.05
N LEU A 125 -2.02 15.63 14.77
CA LEU A 125 -1.74 15.01 16.07
C LEU A 125 -2.70 15.46 17.16
N THR A 126 -3.09 16.73 17.17
CA THR A 126 -4.02 17.30 18.16
C THR A 126 -5.49 17.08 17.81
N ASN A 127 -5.77 16.63 16.58
CA ASN A 127 -7.14 16.38 16.16
C ASN A 127 -7.65 15.02 16.66
N LYS A 128 -8.92 14.99 17.01
CA LYS A 128 -9.62 13.78 17.46
C LYS A 128 -9.75 12.71 16.36
N PHE A 129 -9.74 13.11 15.08
CA PHE A 129 -9.83 12.22 13.94
C PHE A 129 -8.70 12.47 12.92
N GLY A 130 -7.61 11.72 13.09
CA GLY A 130 -6.46 11.77 12.16
C GLY A 130 -6.57 10.74 11.05
N ILE A 131 -6.24 11.15 9.82
CA ILE A 131 -6.25 10.27 8.63
C ILE A 131 -4.83 10.10 8.12
N LEU A 132 -4.37 8.85 8.01
CA LEU A 132 -3.01 8.50 7.59
C LEU A 132 -3.06 7.35 6.59
N ASN A 133 -2.05 7.25 5.72
CA ASN A 133 -1.82 5.96 5.09
C ASN A 133 -0.89 5.08 5.97
N TYR A 134 -0.93 3.77 5.77
CA TYR A 134 -0.13 2.81 6.54
C TYR A 134 1.35 3.17 6.56
N SER A 135 1.92 3.58 5.43
CA SER A 135 3.33 3.94 5.32
C SER A 135 3.67 5.16 6.18
N MET A 136 2.80 6.18 6.21
CA MET A 136 3.00 7.37 7.04
C MET A 136 2.89 7.02 8.52
N PHE A 137 1.87 6.27 8.93
CA PHE A 137 1.68 5.80 10.30
C PHE A 137 2.92 5.02 10.79
N LEU A 138 3.37 4.02 10.03
CA LEU A 138 4.54 3.19 10.36
C LEU A 138 5.88 3.96 10.31
N SER A 139 5.89 5.18 9.80
CA SER A 139 7.08 6.05 9.76
C SER A 139 7.09 7.10 10.87
N MET A 140 6.00 7.23 11.62
CA MET A 140 5.91 8.14 12.75
C MET A 140 6.62 7.52 13.97
N PRO A 141 7.15 8.35 14.88
CA PRO A 141 7.66 7.88 16.18
C PRO A 141 6.57 7.23 17.02
N ASP A 142 6.93 6.24 17.81
CA ASP A 142 6.00 5.45 18.63
C ASP A 142 5.16 6.33 19.59
N HIS A 143 5.81 7.28 20.28
CA HIS A 143 5.18 8.14 21.28
C HIS A 143 4.05 9.05 20.76
N VAL A 144 3.93 9.25 19.45
CA VAL A 144 2.85 10.06 18.84
C VAL A 144 1.82 9.21 18.07
N ARG A 145 1.95 7.88 18.09
CA ARG A 145 1.04 6.97 17.38
C ARG A 145 -0.14 6.50 18.21
N ASN A 146 -0.08 6.64 19.55
CA ASN A 146 -1.10 6.11 20.44
C ASN A 146 -2.45 6.79 20.25
N ARG A 147 -3.51 5.99 20.13
CA ARG A 147 -4.91 6.42 20.00
C ARG A 147 -5.83 5.47 20.75
N GLU A 148 -7.03 5.93 21.11
CA GLU A 148 -8.07 5.05 21.65
C GLU A 148 -8.53 4.05 20.58
N TYR A 149 -8.66 4.50 19.31
CA TYR A 149 -9.03 3.64 18.19
C TYR A 149 -8.01 3.74 17.06
N ILE A 150 -7.59 2.60 16.53
CA ILE A 150 -6.98 2.49 15.20
C ILE A 150 -7.95 1.74 14.29
N ILE A 151 -8.27 2.36 13.16
CA ILE A 151 -9.21 1.85 12.18
C ILE A 151 -8.44 1.56 10.91
N CYS A 152 -8.31 0.29 10.57
CA CYS A 152 -7.64 -0.17 9.36
C CYS A 152 -8.66 -0.30 8.24
N ASP A 153 -8.73 0.66 7.34
CA ASP A 153 -9.56 0.55 6.14
C ASP A 153 -8.82 -0.28 5.08
N GLU A 154 -9.59 -1.05 4.31
CA GLU A 154 -9.09 -2.09 3.41
C GLU A 154 -8.11 -3.05 4.12
N ALA A 155 -8.54 -3.58 5.26
CA ALA A 155 -7.69 -4.38 6.17
C ALA A 155 -7.11 -5.65 5.52
N SER A 156 -7.70 -6.17 4.44
CA SER A 156 -7.14 -7.28 3.64
C SER A 156 -5.72 -6.98 3.12
N GLU A 157 -5.34 -5.69 3.03
CA GLU A 157 -4.06 -5.22 2.52
C GLU A 157 -3.01 -4.97 3.62
N VAL A 158 -3.38 -5.10 4.89
CA VAL A 158 -2.45 -4.83 6.03
C VAL A 158 -1.19 -5.68 5.94
N GLU A 159 -1.31 -6.97 5.61
CA GLU A 159 -0.16 -7.85 5.40
C GLU A 159 0.78 -7.30 4.33
N ASP A 160 0.23 -6.91 3.18
CA ASP A 160 1.02 -6.44 2.04
C ASP A 160 1.68 -5.07 2.33
N GLU A 161 1.00 -4.19 3.07
CA GLU A 161 1.58 -2.93 3.54
C GLU A 161 2.70 -3.15 4.57
N LEU A 162 2.58 -4.13 5.46
CA LEU A 162 3.65 -4.51 6.37
C LEU A 162 4.84 -5.11 5.61
N VAL A 163 4.60 -6.04 4.69
CA VAL A 163 5.66 -6.59 3.82
C VAL A 163 6.37 -5.47 3.08
N LYS A 164 5.65 -4.57 2.43
CA LYS A 164 6.19 -3.42 1.71
C LYS A 164 7.01 -2.50 2.61
N ARG A 165 6.50 -2.21 3.82
CA ARG A 165 7.17 -1.34 4.78
C ARG A 165 8.50 -1.91 5.28
N PHE A 166 8.57 -3.21 5.51
CA PHE A 166 9.73 -3.88 6.07
C PHE A 166 10.62 -4.56 5.03
N SER A 167 10.20 -4.66 3.77
CA SER A 167 11.06 -5.14 2.67
C SER A 167 12.12 -4.11 2.28
N ARG A 168 13.28 -4.60 1.81
CA ARG A 168 14.39 -3.76 1.36
C ARG A 168 14.95 -4.27 0.05
N SER A 169 15.31 -3.33 -0.81
CA SER A 169 16.04 -3.61 -2.05
C SER A 169 17.41 -2.95 -2.00
N LEU A 170 18.44 -3.70 -2.29
CA LEU A 170 19.85 -3.30 -2.30
C LEU A 170 20.41 -3.54 -3.71
N PRO A 171 20.23 -2.59 -4.65
CA PRO A 171 20.77 -2.74 -6.00
C PRO A 171 22.30 -2.86 -6.01
N TYR A 172 22.86 -3.79 -6.77
CA TYR A 172 24.31 -3.96 -6.87
C TYR A 172 25.02 -2.69 -7.34
N LYS A 173 24.37 -1.89 -8.18
CA LYS A 173 24.90 -0.56 -8.57
C LYS A 173 25.14 0.36 -7.37
N LEU A 174 24.28 0.30 -6.36
CA LEU A 174 24.45 1.07 -5.12
C LEU A 174 25.53 0.47 -4.24
N LEU A 175 25.51 -0.85 -4.05
CA LEU A 175 26.51 -1.57 -3.25
C LEU A 175 27.92 -1.40 -3.80
N LYS A 176 28.09 -1.39 -5.13
CA LYS A 176 29.36 -1.10 -5.81
C LYS A 176 29.90 0.31 -5.48
N ARG A 177 29.02 1.32 -5.37
CA ARG A 177 29.43 2.68 -4.94
C ARG A 177 29.96 2.70 -3.51
N LEU A 178 29.51 1.77 -2.67
CA LEU A 178 29.98 1.58 -1.32
C LEU A 178 31.19 0.61 -1.26
N GLY A 179 31.74 0.18 -2.40
CA GLY A 179 32.92 -0.67 -2.51
C GLY A 179 32.64 -2.15 -2.26
N TYR A 180 31.41 -2.62 -2.42
CA TYR A 180 31.08 -4.06 -2.36
C TYR A 180 30.94 -4.66 -3.76
N THR A 181 31.41 -5.89 -3.92
CA THR A 181 31.12 -6.69 -5.13
C THR A 181 30.10 -7.78 -4.80
N PRO A 182 29.28 -8.23 -5.78
CA PRO A 182 28.27 -9.26 -5.52
C PRO A 182 28.81 -10.55 -4.91
N ARG A 183 30.06 -10.92 -5.23
CA ARG A 183 30.72 -12.15 -4.74
C ARG A 183 31.10 -12.10 -3.25
N GLU A 184 31.28 -10.90 -2.70
CA GLU A 184 31.66 -10.69 -1.30
C GLU A 184 30.47 -10.73 -0.34
N ILE A 185 29.26 -10.74 -0.89
CA ILE A 185 28.03 -10.67 -0.08
C ILE A 185 27.58 -12.09 0.25
N PRO A 186 27.53 -12.48 1.52
CA PRO A 186 27.26 -13.86 1.94
C PRO A 186 25.77 -14.20 1.95
N VAL A 187 25.07 -14.05 0.82
CA VAL A 187 23.61 -14.23 0.70
C VAL A 187 23.12 -15.63 1.08
N GLU A 188 23.96 -16.65 0.90
CA GLU A 188 23.62 -18.04 1.21
C GLU A 188 23.74 -18.37 2.72
N ASN A 189 24.29 -17.48 3.53
CA ASN A 189 24.48 -17.70 4.95
C ASN A 189 23.84 -16.59 5.77
N TYR A 190 22.70 -16.87 6.34
CA TYR A 190 21.86 -15.90 7.08
C TYR A 190 22.62 -15.19 8.23
N GLY A 191 23.42 -15.90 9.00
CA GLY A 191 24.20 -15.31 10.10
C GLY A 191 25.32 -14.40 9.63
N LYS A 192 26.08 -14.82 8.60
CA LYS A 192 27.12 -13.99 7.99
C LYS A 192 26.53 -12.81 7.25
N PHE A 193 25.36 -12.98 6.63
CA PHE A 193 24.65 -11.89 5.97
C PHE A 193 24.23 -10.81 6.96
N LYS A 194 23.75 -11.20 8.15
CA LYS A 194 23.41 -10.25 9.21
C LYS A 194 24.61 -9.40 9.62
N ILE A 195 25.78 -10.03 9.86
CA ILE A 195 27.01 -9.32 10.21
C ILE A 195 27.45 -8.39 9.08
N TRP A 196 27.34 -8.84 7.84
CA TRP A 196 27.63 -8.01 6.66
C TRP A 196 26.67 -6.79 6.58
N LEU A 197 25.40 -6.98 6.92
CA LEU A 197 24.39 -5.92 6.93
C LEU A 197 24.69 -4.87 8.01
N ASP A 198 25.12 -5.28 9.20
CA ASP A 198 25.58 -4.38 10.27
C ASP A 198 26.75 -3.49 9.77
N ASN A 199 27.74 -4.08 9.11
CA ASN A 199 28.86 -3.35 8.51
C ASN A 199 28.44 -2.41 7.38
N LEU A 200 27.46 -2.81 6.57
CA LEU A 200 26.90 -1.97 5.52
C LEU A 200 26.21 -0.72 6.11
N ILE A 201 25.48 -0.87 7.21
CA ILE A 201 24.81 0.23 7.92
C ILE A 201 25.84 1.26 8.42
N ILE A 202 26.94 0.81 9.02
CA ILE A 202 28.03 1.69 9.47
C ILE A 202 28.57 2.48 8.28
N LYS A 203 28.88 1.80 7.17
CA LYS A 203 29.45 2.43 5.98
C LYS A 203 28.49 3.44 5.31
N ILE A 204 27.19 3.16 5.32
CA ILE A 204 26.16 4.11 4.84
C ILE A 204 26.10 5.32 5.78
N GLY A 205 26.21 5.11 7.09
CA GLY A 205 26.25 6.17 8.11
C GLY A 205 27.41 7.13 7.86
N ASP A 206 28.62 6.60 7.65
CA ASP A 206 29.82 7.40 7.33
C ASP A 206 29.62 8.26 6.06
N GLU A 207 29.01 7.69 5.02
CA GLU A 207 28.72 8.43 3.78
C GLU A 207 27.66 9.55 4.00
N VAL A 208 26.62 9.29 4.80
CA VAL A 208 25.62 10.29 5.19
C VAL A 208 26.28 11.44 5.95
N ASP A 209 27.16 11.16 6.89
CA ASP A 209 27.83 12.18 7.68
C ASP A 209 28.86 12.98 6.86
N ALA A 210 29.53 12.34 5.92
CA ALA A 210 30.39 13.03 4.96
C ALA A 210 29.59 14.00 4.07
N LEU A 211 28.44 13.56 3.56
CA LEU A 211 27.54 14.40 2.75
C LEU A 211 26.96 15.57 3.56
N LYS A 212 26.58 15.37 4.83
CA LYS A 212 26.14 16.46 5.72
C LYS A 212 27.22 17.54 5.86
N ARG A 213 28.49 17.14 6.08
CA ARG A 213 29.62 18.10 6.18
C ARG A 213 29.85 18.87 4.90
N ILE A 214 29.64 18.24 3.73
CA ILE A 214 29.75 18.90 2.43
C ILE A 214 28.60 19.91 2.24
N LEU A 215 27.37 19.52 2.54
CA LEU A 215 26.17 20.36 2.38
C LEU A 215 26.16 21.56 3.34
N ASN A 216 26.77 21.44 4.53
CA ASN A 216 26.95 22.55 5.46
C ASN A 216 27.94 23.61 4.96
N LYS A 217 28.84 23.28 4.03
CA LYS A 217 29.76 24.24 3.42
C LYS A 217 29.08 24.86 2.18
N LYS A 218 28.83 26.17 2.18
CA LYS A 218 28.25 26.87 1.02
C LYS A 218 29.08 26.58 -0.24
N LYS A 219 28.49 25.93 -1.23
CA LYS A 219 29.07 25.57 -2.53
C LYS A 219 28.17 26.06 -3.67
N GLY A 220 28.68 26.00 -4.92
CA GLY A 220 27.91 26.34 -6.11
C GLY A 220 26.64 25.48 -6.27
N LYS A 221 25.58 26.05 -6.84
CA LYS A 221 24.23 25.46 -6.88
C LYS A 221 24.19 24.04 -7.48
N ALA A 222 24.86 23.79 -8.60
CA ALA A 222 24.82 22.47 -9.26
C ALA A 222 25.47 21.34 -8.44
N GLU A 223 26.59 21.65 -7.75
CA GLU A 223 27.25 20.69 -6.85
C GLU A 223 26.42 20.43 -5.59
N PHE A 224 25.74 21.46 -5.11
CA PHE A 224 24.83 21.36 -3.97
C PHE A 224 23.64 20.45 -4.30
N ASP A 225 23.00 20.64 -5.45
CA ASP A 225 21.85 19.82 -5.89
C ASP A 225 22.22 18.34 -6.07
N SER A 226 23.38 18.05 -6.67
CA SER A 226 23.88 16.67 -6.79
C SER A 226 24.12 16.02 -5.44
N ASN A 227 24.71 16.73 -4.48
CA ASN A 227 24.98 16.21 -3.15
C ASN A 227 23.70 16.05 -2.32
N ILE A 228 22.68 16.89 -2.50
CA ILE A 228 21.35 16.70 -1.88
C ILE A 228 20.72 15.39 -2.34
N GLN A 229 20.73 15.08 -3.62
CA GLN A 229 20.15 13.82 -4.13
C GLN A 229 20.89 12.60 -3.58
N ARG A 230 22.22 12.66 -3.49
CA ARG A 230 23.02 11.61 -2.86
C ARG A 230 22.69 11.47 -1.37
N PHE A 231 22.62 12.58 -0.65
CA PHE A 231 22.25 12.61 0.76
C PHE A 231 20.87 11.99 0.98
N LYS A 232 19.86 12.39 0.20
CA LYS A 232 18.52 11.81 0.26
C LYS A 232 18.55 10.30 0.09
N LEU A 233 19.25 9.82 -0.95
CA LEU A 233 19.37 8.39 -1.23
C LEU A 233 19.96 7.61 -0.05
N PHE A 234 21.15 8.02 0.44
CA PHE A 234 21.85 7.31 1.51
C PHE A 234 21.19 7.48 2.87
N ASN A 235 20.62 8.64 3.18
CA ASN A 235 19.91 8.87 4.45
C ASN A 235 18.61 8.04 4.52
N ASN A 236 17.87 7.93 3.42
CA ASN A 236 16.70 7.06 3.35
C ASN A 236 17.10 5.59 3.48
N LEU A 237 18.18 5.17 2.79
CA LEU A 237 18.69 3.81 2.90
C LEU A 237 19.15 3.50 4.33
N LEU A 238 19.87 4.40 4.98
CA LEU A 238 20.31 4.24 6.37
C LEU A 238 19.14 3.97 7.31
N ARG A 239 18.12 4.82 7.27
CA ARG A 239 16.90 4.66 8.09
C ARG A 239 16.19 3.35 7.82
N GLN A 240 16.12 2.96 6.55
CA GLN A 240 15.49 1.70 6.16
C GLN A 240 16.27 0.50 6.69
N MET A 241 17.59 0.51 6.58
CA MET A 241 18.44 -0.58 7.06
C MET A 241 18.42 -0.67 8.59
N GLN A 242 18.49 0.46 9.29
CA GLN A 242 18.32 0.49 10.75
C GLN A 242 16.99 -0.14 11.16
N GLY A 243 15.86 0.31 10.59
CA GLY A 243 14.56 -0.29 10.86
C GLY A 243 14.46 -1.78 10.53
N THR A 244 15.23 -2.28 9.55
CA THR A 244 15.34 -3.74 9.30
C THR A 244 16.08 -4.44 10.42
N MET A 245 17.16 -3.85 10.93
CA MET A 245 17.90 -4.44 12.04
C MET A 245 17.11 -4.45 13.34
N ASP A 246 16.33 -3.40 13.61
CA ASP A 246 15.44 -3.33 14.78
C ASP A 246 14.44 -4.49 14.78
N THR A 247 13.90 -4.81 13.59
CA THR A 247 12.93 -5.90 13.41
C THR A 247 13.54 -7.28 13.13
N TRP A 248 14.88 -7.38 13.02
CA TRP A 248 15.56 -8.65 12.70
C TRP A 248 15.31 -9.76 13.72
N LYS A 249 15.07 -9.40 14.99
CA LYS A 249 14.73 -10.35 16.05
C LYS A 249 13.22 -10.69 16.09
N GLU A 250 12.40 -9.91 15.43
CA GLU A 250 10.94 -10.03 15.45
C GLU A 250 10.42 -10.93 14.34
N CYS A 251 11.12 -10.96 13.20
CA CYS A 251 10.74 -11.79 12.07
C CYS A 251 11.97 -12.35 11.33
N GLU A 252 11.80 -13.49 10.70
CA GLU A 252 12.77 -14.03 9.74
C GLU A 252 12.66 -13.24 8.42
N TYR A 253 13.80 -12.92 7.82
CA TYR A 253 13.86 -12.33 6.49
C TYR A 253 14.20 -13.36 5.42
N VAL A 254 13.44 -13.40 4.34
CA VAL A 254 13.82 -14.11 3.11
C VAL A 254 14.79 -13.23 2.34
N ILE A 255 15.95 -13.76 2.02
CA ILE A 255 17.00 -13.08 1.25
C ILE A 255 16.95 -13.63 -0.17
N GLU A 256 16.57 -12.79 -1.13
CA GLU A 256 16.59 -13.11 -2.54
C GLU A 256 17.65 -12.28 -3.24
N HIS A 257 18.31 -12.85 -4.23
CA HIS A 257 19.24 -12.11 -5.08
C HIS A 257 19.09 -12.51 -6.55
N ASN A 258 19.30 -11.56 -7.43
CA ASN A 258 19.27 -11.71 -8.87
C ASN A 258 20.38 -10.89 -9.53
N LEU A 259 20.33 -10.67 -10.84
CA LEU A 259 21.33 -9.88 -11.56
C LEU A 259 21.34 -8.39 -11.17
N GLU A 260 20.26 -7.87 -10.61
CA GLU A 260 20.10 -6.46 -10.29
C GLU A 260 20.51 -6.11 -8.86
N GLY A 261 20.32 -7.03 -7.90
CA GLY A 261 20.58 -6.76 -6.50
C GLY A 261 20.10 -7.84 -5.54
N ILE A 262 19.98 -7.42 -4.29
CA ILE A 262 19.50 -8.24 -3.17
C ILE A 262 18.19 -7.65 -2.70
N THR A 263 17.21 -8.52 -2.42
CA THR A 263 15.94 -8.14 -1.81
C THR A 263 15.75 -8.90 -0.51
N LEU A 264 15.41 -8.16 0.53
CA LEU A 264 15.05 -8.68 1.85
C LEU A 264 13.54 -8.52 2.01
N LYS A 265 12.85 -9.60 2.33
CA LYS A 265 11.39 -9.57 2.59
C LYS A 265 11.12 -10.25 3.93
N PRO A 266 10.29 -9.69 4.83
CA PRO A 266 9.86 -10.41 6.02
C PRO A 266 9.11 -11.68 5.58
N PHE A 267 9.48 -12.83 6.14
CA PHE A 267 8.81 -14.08 5.79
C PHE A 267 7.36 -14.07 6.27
N ARG A 268 7.13 -13.74 7.53
CA ARG A 268 5.81 -13.56 8.15
C ARG A 268 5.70 -12.16 8.74
N VAL A 269 4.49 -11.69 8.92
CA VAL A 269 4.21 -10.34 9.44
C VAL A 269 3.46 -10.34 10.77
N ASP A 270 3.16 -11.51 11.33
CA ASP A 270 2.43 -11.68 12.58
C ASP A 270 3.03 -10.86 13.73
N ASN A 271 4.35 -10.96 13.94
CA ASN A 271 5.05 -10.16 14.94
C ASN A 271 5.22 -8.68 14.54
N LEU A 272 5.22 -8.37 13.23
CA LEU A 272 5.36 -7.00 12.74
C LEU A 272 4.06 -6.20 12.84
N ALA A 273 2.92 -6.88 12.87
CA ALA A 273 1.61 -6.24 13.01
C ALA A 273 1.45 -5.47 14.34
N LYS A 274 2.26 -5.82 15.36
CA LYS A 274 2.33 -5.05 16.62
C LYS A 274 2.73 -3.58 16.40
N HIS A 275 3.51 -3.26 15.36
CA HIS A 275 3.85 -1.87 15.01
C HIS A 275 2.62 -1.02 14.60
N ILE A 276 1.48 -1.68 14.41
CA ILE A 276 0.18 -1.01 14.27
C ILE A 276 -0.65 -1.25 15.55
N PHE A 277 -0.81 -2.51 15.96
CA PHE A 277 -1.82 -2.91 16.92
C PHE A 277 -1.50 -2.56 18.36
N SER A 278 -0.23 -2.39 18.74
CA SER A 278 0.16 -1.98 20.08
C SER A 278 -0.12 -0.50 20.38
N HIS A 279 -0.51 0.28 19.38
CA HIS A 279 -0.74 1.72 19.50
C HIS A 279 -2.21 2.11 19.70
N ALA A 280 -3.10 1.15 20.01
CA ALA A 280 -4.49 1.46 20.31
C ALA A 280 -5.09 0.51 21.35
N ASP A 281 -6.02 1.05 22.13
CA ASP A 281 -6.83 0.26 23.05
C ASP A 281 -7.80 -0.66 22.28
N LYS A 282 -8.31 -0.17 21.16
CA LYS A 282 -9.28 -0.87 20.32
C LYS A 282 -8.91 -0.73 18.84
N ILE A 283 -8.98 -1.86 18.14
CA ILE A 283 -8.64 -1.91 16.71
C ILE A 283 -9.85 -2.39 15.94
N LEU A 284 -10.20 -1.65 14.89
CA LEU A 284 -11.20 -2.03 13.92
C LEU A 284 -10.55 -2.35 12.57
N LEU A 285 -10.65 -3.59 12.14
CA LEU A 285 -10.19 -4.04 10.83
C LEU A 285 -11.40 -4.13 9.89
N MET A 286 -11.46 -3.31 8.87
CA MET A 286 -12.57 -3.25 7.92
C MET A 286 -12.10 -3.59 6.52
N SER A 287 -12.76 -4.53 5.89
CA SER A 287 -12.59 -4.81 4.45
C SER A 287 -13.86 -5.40 3.85
N ALA A 288 -14.01 -5.25 2.56
CA ALA A 288 -15.04 -5.98 1.81
C ALA A 288 -14.65 -7.45 1.55
N THR A 289 -13.39 -7.84 1.84
CA THR A 289 -12.77 -9.07 1.34
C THR A 289 -12.03 -9.86 2.41
N ILE A 290 -12.52 -9.90 3.64
CA ILE A 290 -12.02 -10.85 4.65
C ILE A 290 -12.72 -12.20 4.38
N ILE A 291 -12.00 -13.14 3.76
CA ILE A 291 -12.56 -14.40 3.27
C ILE A 291 -12.61 -15.45 4.40
N ASP A 292 -11.49 -15.62 5.08
CA ASP A 292 -11.32 -16.59 6.17
C ASP A 292 -10.81 -15.83 7.38
N PRO A 293 -11.70 -15.41 8.30
CA PRO A 293 -11.33 -14.57 9.44
C PRO A 293 -10.26 -15.19 10.34
N GLU A 294 -10.28 -16.50 10.51
CA GLU A 294 -9.30 -17.25 11.32
C GLU A 294 -7.91 -17.22 10.66
N ASN A 295 -7.83 -17.52 9.36
CA ASN A 295 -6.58 -17.47 8.60
C ASN A 295 -6.04 -16.04 8.50
N PHE A 296 -6.92 -15.06 8.32
CA PHE A 296 -6.58 -13.64 8.32
C PHE A 296 -6.01 -13.20 9.68
N ALA A 297 -6.68 -13.54 10.77
CA ALA A 297 -6.23 -13.22 12.12
C ALA A 297 -4.87 -13.87 12.43
N LYS A 298 -4.69 -15.16 12.08
CA LYS A 298 -3.43 -15.90 12.22
C LYS A 298 -2.29 -15.20 11.47
N THR A 299 -2.54 -14.74 10.22
CA THR A 299 -1.53 -14.05 9.40
C THR A 299 -1.04 -12.77 10.06
N LEU A 300 -1.89 -12.07 10.80
CA LEU A 300 -1.57 -10.82 11.50
C LEU A 300 -1.24 -11.02 13.00
N GLY A 301 -1.10 -12.26 13.47
CA GLY A 301 -0.78 -12.55 14.89
C GLY A 301 -1.91 -12.19 15.86
N ILE A 302 -3.15 -12.07 15.39
CA ILE A 302 -4.30 -11.73 16.21
C ILE A 302 -4.85 -13.00 16.86
N THR A 303 -4.86 -13.05 18.19
CA THR A 303 -5.30 -14.21 18.98
C THR A 303 -6.73 -14.10 19.48
N LYS A 304 -7.26 -12.91 19.63
CA LYS A 304 -8.63 -12.64 20.11
C LYS A 304 -9.29 -11.60 19.23
N PHE A 305 -10.41 -11.92 18.64
CA PHE A 305 -11.19 -10.99 17.84
C PHE A 305 -12.67 -11.31 17.87
N LYS A 306 -13.48 -10.35 17.44
CA LYS A 306 -14.90 -10.54 17.13
C LYS A 306 -15.06 -10.25 15.64
N TYR A 307 -15.59 -11.22 14.91
CA TYR A 307 -15.93 -11.07 13.49
C TYR A 307 -17.39 -10.68 13.32
N ILE A 308 -17.64 -9.70 12.47
CA ILE A 308 -18.98 -9.25 12.11
C ILE A 308 -19.04 -9.16 10.59
N GLU A 309 -19.92 -9.93 9.98
CA GLU A 309 -20.26 -9.80 8.55
C GLU A 309 -21.52 -8.97 8.42
N VAL A 310 -21.49 -7.98 7.54
CA VAL A 310 -22.62 -7.11 7.23
C VAL A 310 -23.12 -7.44 5.84
N ASP A 311 -24.41 -7.69 5.71
CA ASP A 311 -25.04 -7.98 4.42
C ASP A 311 -24.89 -6.82 3.43
N SER A 312 -24.71 -7.15 2.17
CA SER A 312 -24.66 -6.16 1.10
C SER A 312 -26.03 -5.52 0.89
N THR A 313 -26.03 -4.20 0.74
CA THR A 313 -27.22 -3.44 0.35
C THR A 313 -27.48 -3.46 -1.16
N PHE A 314 -26.58 -4.04 -1.95
CA PHE A 314 -26.67 -4.09 -3.40
C PHE A 314 -27.43 -5.35 -3.86
N ASN A 315 -28.27 -5.20 -4.89
CA ASN A 315 -28.94 -6.30 -5.50
C ASN A 315 -27.93 -7.17 -6.30
N PRO A 316 -27.73 -8.45 -5.96
CA PRO A 316 -26.83 -9.34 -6.70
C PRO A 316 -27.13 -9.43 -8.20
N LYS A 317 -28.41 -9.30 -8.58
CA LYS A 317 -28.84 -9.31 -9.99
C LYS A 317 -28.31 -8.15 -10.81
N ASN A 318 -27.88 -7.06 -10.17
CA ASN A 318 -27.25 -5.94 -10.84
C ASN A 318 -25.76 -6.19 -11.16
N ALA A 319 -25.20 -7.23 -10.61
CA ALA A 319 -23.78 -7.56 -10.77
C ALA A 319 -23.56 -9.07 -11.02
N PRO A 320 -24.20 -9.67 -12.01
CA PRO A 320 -24.09 -11.11 -12.26
C PRO A 320 -22.66 -11.51 -12.66
N ILE A 321 -22.25 -12.69 -12.28
CA ILE A 321 -20.96 -13.30 -12.64
C ILE A 321 -21.21 -14.56 -13.45
N TYR A 322 -20.75 -14.55 -14.68
CA TYR A 322 -20.79 -15.70 -15.58
C TYR A 322 -19.42 -16.37 -15.63
N ALA A 323 -19.36 -17.63 -15.23
CA ALA A 323 -18.12 -18.41 -15.14
C ALA A 323 -18.32 -19.77 -15.80
N SER A 324 -18.53 -19.78 -17.09
CA SER A 324 -18.95 -20.96 -17.85
C SER A 324 -17.85 -21.68 -18.60
N THR A 325 -16.58 -21.38 -18.36
CA THR A 325 -15.49 -21.94 -19.17
C THR A 325 -15.04 -23.31 -18.64
N LYS A 326 -14.63 -24.17 -19.58
CA LYS A 326 -14.00 -25.46 -19.30
C LYS A 326 -12.48 -25.39 -19.30
N THR A 327 -11.90 -24.31 -19.81
CA THR A 327 -10.45 -24.16 -20.02
C THR A 327 -9.79 -23.58 -18.78
N LYS A 328 -8.73 -24.24 -18.32
CA LYS A 328 -7.87 -23.75 -17.24
C LYS A 328 -6.62 -23.13 -17.85
N PHE A 329 -6.28 -21.93 -17.41
CA PHE A 329 -5.07 -21.24 -17.87
C PHE A 329 -3.96 -21.33 -16.82
N ASN A 330 -2.88 -22.01 -17.19
CA ASN A 330 -1.66 -22.10 -16.40
C ASN A 330 -0.44 -21.72 -17.23
N HIS A 331 0.72 -21.59 -16.61
CA HIS A 331 1.94 -21.18 -17.28
C HIS A 331 2.32 -22.07 -18.48
N LYS A 332 2.00 -23.37 -18.44
CA LYS A 332 2.40 -24.32 -19.49
C LYS A 332 1.53 -24.20 -20.75
N ASN A 333 0.23 -23.89 -20.59
CA ASN A 333 -0.72 -23.86 -21.70
C ASN A 333 -1.21 -22.46 -22.07
N LEU A 334 -0.74 -21.42 -21.39
CA LEU A 334 -1.23 -20.05 -21.60
C LEU A 334 -0.99 -19.61 -23.06
N LYS A 335 0.22 -19.80 -23.59
CA LYS A 335 0.58 -19.37 -24.94
C LYS A 335 -0.31 -19.99 -26.02
N GLU A 336 -0.61 -21.28 -25.88
CA GLU A 336 -1.49 -22.01 -26.81
C GLU A 336 -2.95 -21.51 -26.75
N ASN A 337 -3.36 -20.97 -25.60
CA ASN A 337 -4.72 -20.50 -25.38
C ASN A 337 -4.91 -18.99 -25.59
N LEU A 338 -3.85 -18.23 -25.90
CA LEU A 338 -3.98 -16.80 -26.18
C LEU A 338 -4.97 -16.47 -27.32
N PRO A 339 -4.99 -17.21 -28.45
CA PRO A 339 -5.99 -17.00 -29.50
C PRO A 339 -7.43 -17.19 -28.99
N LEU A 340 -7.67 -18.24 -28.19
CA LEU A 340 -8.98 -18.52 -27.62
C LEU A 340 -9.44 -17.40 -26.67
N ILE A 341 -8.51 -16.90 -25.82
CA ILE A 341 -8.78 -15.77 -24.92
C ILE A 341 -9.17 -14.54 -25.73
N LYS A 342 -8.39 -14.20 -26.77
CA LYS A 342 -8.65 -13.07 -27.65
C LYS A 342 -10.02 -13.18 -28.34
N ASP A 343 -10.31 -14.32 -28.98
CA ASP A 343 -11.58 -14.53 -29.69
C ASP A 343 -12.78 -14.43 -28.76
N THR A 344 -12.66 -14.96 -27.52
CA THR A 344 -13.70 -14.84 -26.51
C THR A 344 -13.91 -13.40 -26.07
N ILE A 345 -12.83 -12.66 -25.83
CA ILE A 345 -12.89 -11.24 -25.47
C ILE A 345 -13.57 -10.44 -26.59
N GLN A 346 -13.19 -10.64 -27.87
CA GLN A 346 -13.80 -9.94 -28.99
C GLN A 346 -15.31 -10.22 -29.10
N LYS A 347 -15.75 -11.48 -28.91
CA LYS A 347 -17.16 -11.85 -28.90
C LYS A 347 -17.92 -11.14 -27.78
N LEU A 348 -17.36 -11.11 -26.56
CA LEU A 348 -17.98 -10.44 -25.43
C LEU A 348 -18.03 -8.92 -25.64
N CYS A 349 -16.95 -8.29 -26.09
CA CYS A 349 -16.91 -6.86 -26.39
C CYS A 349 -17.87 -6.47 -27.51
N ASN A 350 -18.12 -7.37 -28.47
CA ASN A 350 -19.14 -7.17 -29.52
C ASN A 350 -20.57 -7.25 -28.97
N SER A 351 -20.82 -7.96 -27.87
CA SER A 351 -22.13 -7.91 -27.17
C SER A 351 -22.34 -6.61 -26.41
N HIS A 352 -21.27 -5.89 -26.12
CA HIS A 352 -21.24 -4.63 -25.35
C HIS A 352 -20.75 -3.44 -26.21
N LYS A 353 -21.25 -3.33 -27.46
CA LYS A 353 -20.74 -2.35 -28.45
C LYS A 353 -20.81 -0.90 -27.98
N ASN A 354 -21.83 -0.56 -27.21
CA ASN A 354 -22.14 0.80 -26.77
C ASN A 354 -21.84 1.02 -25.28
N GLU A 355 -21.05 0.14 -24.67
CA GLU A 355 -20.79 0.17 -23.23
C GLU A 355 -19.30 0.20 -22.94
N LYS A 356 -18.90 1.02 -21.95
CA LYS A 356 -17.55 1.01 -21.42
C LYS A 356 -17.32 -0.24 -20.56
N GLY A 357 -16.09 -0.74 -20.57
CA GLY A 357 -15.73 -1.94 -19.83
C GLY A 357 -14.29 -1.98 -19.37
N ILE A 358 -13.97 -3.04 -18.59
CA ILE A 358 -12.61 -3.31 -18.13
C ILE A 358 -12.25 -4.78 -18.34
N ILE A 359 -11.02 -5.05 -18.77
CA ILE A 359 -10.44 -6.37 -18.93
C ILE A 359 -9.25 -6.54 -17.99
N HIS A 360 -9.42 -7.41 -17.00
CA HIS A 360 -8.38 -7.82 -16.06
C HIS A 360 -7.59 -8.99 -16.64
N THR A 361 -6.44 -8.71 -17.24
CA THR A 361 -5.61 -9.75 -17.89
C THR A 361 -4.76 -10.54 -16.89
N HIS A 362 -4.40 -9.92 -15.75
CA HIS A 362 -3.54 -10.45 -14.68
C HIS A 362 -2.13 -10.90 -15.11
N THR A 363 -1.79 -10.78 -16.38
CA THR A 363 -0.43 -11.00 -16.89
C THR A 363 -0.10 -10.02 -18.01
N ASN A 364 1.16 -9.55 -18.06
CA ASN A 364 1.66 -8.72 -19.16
C ASN A 364 1.63 -9.47 -20.49
N GLU A 365 1.81 -10.80 -20.47
CA GLU A 365 1.77 -11.65 -21.66
C GLU A 365 0.41 -11.61 -22.36
N ILE A 366 -0.70 -11.73 -21.60
CA ILE A 366 -2.06 -11.60 -22.17
C ILE A 366 -2.28 -10.18 -22.68
N THR A 367 -1.90 -9.16 -21.89
CA THR A 367 -2.08 -7.75 -22.27
C THR A 367 -1.36 -7.44 -23.60
N GLN A 368 -0.10 -7.85 -23.71
CA GLN A 368 0.69 -7.62 -24.91
C GLN A 368 0.12 -8.36 -26.12
N TYR A 369 -0.26 -9.63 -25.95
CA TYR A 369 -0.88 -10.40 -27.01
C TYR A 369 -2.17 -9.76 -27.53
N LEU A 370 -3.05 -9.30 -26.63
CA LEU A 370 -4.28 -8.59 -27.01
C LEU A 370 -3.98 -7.30 -27.77
N LYS A 371 -2.98 -6.53 -27.31
CA LYS A 371 -2.56 -5.30 -27.99
C LYS A 371 -2.06 -5.54 -29.40
N ASP A 372 -1.31 -6.62 -29.61
CA ASP A 372 -0.71 -6.93 -30.91
C ASP A 372 -1.70 -7.57 -31.90
N ASN A 373 -2.85 -8.09 -31.39
CA ASN A 373 -3.79 -8.88 -32.19
C ASN A 373 -5.25 -8.38 -32.17
N ILE A 374 -5.55 -7.25 -31.53
CA ILE A 374 -6.87 -6.61 -31.57
C ILE A 374 -6.70 -5.22 -32.16
N ASP A 375 -7.33 -5.01 -33.32
CA ASP A 375 -7.43 -3.71 -33.98
C ASP A 375 -8.84 -3.16 -33.76
N ASP A 376 -9.10 -2.65 -32.55
CA ASP A 376 -10.35 -2.00 -32.17
C ASP A 376 -10.00 -0.73 -31.36
N PRO A 377 -10.35 0.48 -31.85
CA PRO A 377 -9.97 1.74 -31.24
C PRO A 377 -10.55 1.96 -29.83
N ARG A 378 -11.56 1.17 -29.43
CA ARG A 378 -12.11 1.22 -28.06
C ARG A 378 -11.13 0.72 -27.00
N PHE A 379 -10.14 -0.11 -27.38
CA PHE A 379 -9.24 -0.75 -26.42
C PHE A 379 -8.13 0.20 -25.99
N LEU A 380 -8.10 0.53 -24.70
CA LEU A 380 -7.10 1.35 -24.05
C LEU A 380 -6.16 0.44 -23.23
N PHE A 381 -4.99 0.14 -23.79
CA PHE A 381 -4.03 -0.77 -23.18
C PHE A 381 -3.13 -0.06 -22.17
N ARG A 382 -3.12 -0.56 -20.94
CA ARG A 382 -2.17 -0.17 -19.90
C ARG A 382 -1.00 -1.15 -19.89
N ILE A 383 0.20 -0.65 -20.16
CA ILE A 383 1.46 -1.42 -20.18
C ILE A 383 2.43 -0.78 -19.19
N ASP A 384 3.32 -1.58 -18.63
CA ASP A 384 4.37 -1.09 -17.73
C ASP A 384 5.19 0.04 -18.38
N GLY A 385 5.43 1.12 -17.61
CA GLY A 385 6.11 2.33 -18.08
C GLY A 385 5.19 3.39 -18.71
N MET A 386 3.90 3.13 -18.90
CA MET A 386 2.94 4.16 -19.33
C MET A 386 2.35 4.91 -18.13
N ASP A 387 2.01 6.17 -18.36
CA ASP A 387 1.30 7.00 -17.38
C ASP A 387 -0.15 6.52 -17.21
N ASN A 388 -0.39 5.80 -16.11
CA ASN A 388 -1.69 5.23 -15.81
C ASN A 388 -2.80 6.29 -15.63
N GLU A 389 -2.45 7.46 -15.09
CA GLU A 389 -3.41 8.54 -14.85
C GLU A 389 -3.92 9.09 -16.17
N LYS A 390 -3.06 9.19 -17.18
CA LYS A 390 -3.47 9.63 -18.53
C LYS A 390 -4.45 8.68 -19.19
N ILE A 391 -4.20 7.36 -19.11
CA ILE A 391 -5.10 6.36 -19.71
C ILE A 391 -6.46 6.38 -19.01
N LEU A 392 -6.48 6.47 -17.68
CA LEU A 392 -7.70 6.59 -16.90
C LEU A 392 -8.47 7.87 -17.25
N LYS A 393 -7.76 9.00 -17.38
CA LYS A 393 -8.35 10.27 -17.78
C LYS A 393 -9.03 10.17 -19.14
N VAL A 394 -8.36 9.56 -20.14
CA VAL A 394 -8.97 9.31 -21.46
C VAL A 394 -10.24 8.48 -21.35
N HIS A 395 -10.23 7.41 -20.54
CA HIS A 395 -11.41 6.58 -20.34
C HIS A 395 -12.56 7.32 -19.65
N PHE A 396 -12.27 8.17 -18.67
CA PHE A 396 -13.28 8.93 -17.93
C PHE A 396 -13.90 10.01 -18.80
N GLU A 397 -13.10 10.75 -19.56
CA GLU A 397 -13.53 11.90 -20.36
C GLU A 397 -14.10 11.51 -21.73
N SER A 398 -13.84 10.29 -22.22
CA SER A 398 -14.35 9.82 -23.50
C SER A 398 -15.89 9.64 -23.46
N GLU A 399 -16.57 10.09 -24.47
CA GLU A 399 -17.98 9.77 -24.73
C GLU A 399 -18.14 8.42 -25.44
N GLU A 400 -17.07 7.92 -26.08
CA GLU A 400 -17.04 6.65 -26.77
C GLU A 400 -16.95 5.45 -25.80
N PRO A 401 -17.44 4.24 -26.19
CA PRO A 401 -17.50 3.05 -25.36
C PRO A 401 -16.11 2.41 -25.19
N THR A 402 -15.17 3.10 -24.55
CA THR A 402 -13.81 2.64 -24.32
C THR A 402 -13.70 1.44 -23.41
N ILE A 403 -12.70 0.60 -23.62
CA ILE A 403 -12.43 -0.64 -22.86
C ILE A 403 -11.01 -0.57 -22.27
N LEU A 404 -10.92 -0.48 -20.95
CA LEU A 404 -9.62 -0.52 -20.25
C LEU A 404 -9.06 -1.94 -20.22
N VAL A 405 -7.81 -2.13 -20.63
CA VAL A 405 -7.12 -3.44 -20.57
C VAL A 405 -5.89 -3.33 -19.69
N SER A 406 -5.85 -4.08 -18.60
CA SER A 406 -4.75 -3.98 -17.63
C SER A 406 -4.43 -5.27 -16.91
N PRO A 407 -3.12 -5.56 -16.67
CA PRO A 407 -2.71 -6.68 -15.84
C PRO A 407 -2.90 -6.43 -14.34
N SER A 408 -2.97 -5.16 -13.88
CA SER A 408 -2.85 -4.80 -12.46
C SER A 408 -3.83 -3.74 -11.97
N MET A 409 -5.01 -3.60 -12.59
CA MET A 409 -6.00 -2.59 -12.20
C MET A 409 -6.90 -2.99 -11.02
N ALA A 410 -6.44 -3.87 -10.15
CA ALA A 410 -7.24 -4.29 -9.01
C ALA A 410 -7.43 -3.18 -7.96
N TYR A 411 -6.56 -2.16 -7.88
CA TYR A 411 -6.56 -1.17 -6.80
C TYR A 411 -6.72 0.28 -7.27
N GLY A 412 -7.53 1.05 -6.54
CA GLY A 412 -7.53 2.51 -6.61
C GLY A 412 -8.34 3.19 -7.73
N VAL A 413 -9.05 2.42 -8.56
CA VAL A 413 -9.89 3.00 -9.63
C VAL A 413 -11.36 2.82 -9.30
N ASP A 414 -12.13 3.90 -9.32
CA ASP A 414 -13.59 3.89 -9.15
C ASP A 414 -14.27 4.02 -10.52
N LEU A 415 -14.85 2.91 -11.00
CA LEU A 415 -15.50 2.82 -12.31
C LEU A 415 -17.02 2.67 -12.13
N LYS A 416 -17.62 3.67 -11.50
CA LYS A 416 -19.07 3.72 -11.25
C LYS A 416 -19.87 4.03 -12.52
N GLU A 417 -21.12 3.57 -12.53
CA GLU A 417 -22.11 3.89 -13.55
C GLU A 417 -21.64 3.52 -14.97
N ASP A 418 -21.69 4.44 -15.92
CA ASP A 418 -21.36 4.18 -17.32
C ASP A 418 -19.84 3.98 -17.58
N LEU A 419 -19.01 4.12 -16.55
CA LEU A 419 -17.56 3.88 -16.68
C LEU A 419 -17.18 2.40 -16.77
N ALA A 420 -18.02 1.46 -16.27
CA ALA A 420 -17.83 0.03 -16.50
C ALA A 420 -19.16 -0.74 -16.39
N ARG A 421 -19.79 -1.02 -17.53
CA ARG A 421 -21.02 -1.85 -17.60
C ARG A 421 -20.73 -3.32 -17.70
N PHE A 422 -19.52 -3.69 -18.11
CA PHE A 422 -19.03 -5.06 -18.11
C PHE A 422 -17.57 -5.15 -17.70
N GLN A 423 -17.17 -6.32 -17.21
CA GLN A 423 -15.80 -6.62 -16.91
C GLN A 423 -15.45 -8.07 -17.27
N ILE A 424 -14.22 -8.31 -17.69
CA ILE A 424 -13.72 -9.62 -18.08
C ILE A 424 -12.49 -9.95 -17.23
N VAL A 425 -12.50 -11.10 -16.55
CA VAL A 425 -11.37 -11.64 -15.80
C VAL A 425 -10.76 -12.78 -16.60
N CYS A 426 -9.61 -12.54 -17.22
CA CYS A 426 -9.01 -13.49 -18.15
C CYS A 426 -8.40 -14.72 -17.48
N LYS A 427 -7.76 -14.53 -16.32
CA LYS A 427 -6.98 -15.58 -15.66
C LYS A 427 -7.02 -15.41 -14.15
N ALA A 428 -6.85 -16.51 -13.40
CA ALA A 428 -6.70 -16.48 -11.94
C ALA A 428 -5.43 -15.73 -11.53
N ALA A 429 -5.59 -14.72 -10.66
CA ALA A 429 -4.52 -13.85 -10.18
C ALA A 429 -3.76 -14.48 -8.99
N PHE A 430 -3.21 -15.69 -9.19
CA PHE A 430 -2.34 -16.30 -8.19
C PHE A 430 -1.02 -15.54 -8.07
N LEU A 431 -0.51 -15.46 -6.83
CA LEU A 431 0.80 -14.88 -6.57
C LEU A 431 1.91 -15.72 -7.23
N PRO A 432 3.03 -15.09 -7.67
CA PRO A 432 4.07 -15.78 -8.42
C PRO A 432 4.92 -16.67 -7.51
N LEU A 433 4.99 -17.97 -7.81
CA LEU A 433 5.79 -18.95 -7.05
C LEU A 433 7.31 -18.89 -7.32
N TYR A 434 7.76 -18.01 -8.21
CA TYR A 434 9.19 -17.69 -8.35
C TYR A 434 9.70 -16.74 -7.25
N ASP A 435 8.80 -16.04 -6.56
CA ASP A 435 9.09 -15.30 -5.33
C ASP A 435 9.26 -16.30 -4.19
N GLU A 436 10.45 -16.33 -3.57
CA GLU A 436 10.78 -17.35 -2.57
C GLU A 436 9.94 -17.21 -1.30
N ARG A 437 9.56 -15.98 -0.91
CA ARG A 437 8.64 -15.75 0.19
C ARG A 437 7.28 -16.40 -0.09
N ILE A 438 6.72 -16.13 -1.26
CA ILE A 438 5.42 -16.66 -1.68
C ILE A 438 5.45 -18.19 -1.75
N LYS A 439 6.50 -18.75 -2.34
CA LYS A 439 6.70 -20.20 -2.46
C LYS A 439 6.79 -20.88 -1.08
N ARG A 440 7.51 -20.30 -0.14
CA ARG A 440 7.60 -20.82 1.24
C ARG A 440 6.25 -20.76 1.94
N LEU A 441 5.52 -19.64 1.84
CA LEU A 441 4.18 -19.50 2.42
C LEU A 441 3.18 -20.48 1.78
N PHE A 442 3.22 -20.67 0.46
CA PHE A 442 2.39 -21.66 -0.23
C PHE A 442 2.61 -23.08 0.29
N ASN A 443 3.87 -23.46 0.58
CA ASN A 443 4.19 -24.78 1.11
C ASN A 443 3.70 -24.96 2.56
N GLU A 444 3.67 -23.91 3.35
CA GLU A 444 3.23 -23.95 4.75
C GLU A 444 1.73 -23.75 4.92
N ASP A 445 1.10 -22.88 4.11
CA ASP A 445 -0.30 -22.49 4.23
C ASP A 445 -0.93 -22.31 2.84
N LYS A 446 -1.47 -23.39 2.30
CA LYS A 446 -2.16 -23.36 1.01
C LYS A 446 -3.44 -22.51 1.03
N ASP A 447 -4.12 -22.46 2.18
CA ASP A 447 -5.32 -21.65 2.34
C ASP A 447 -5.00 -20.16 2.24
N TRP A 448 -3.90 -19.69 2.84
CA TRP A 448 -3.40 -18.34 2.67
C TRP A 448 -3.22 -17.99 1.18
N TYR A 449 -2.55 -18.85 0.42
CA TYR A 449 -2.29 -18.62 -1.01
C TYR A 449 -3.57 -18.55 -1.84
N VAL A 450 -4.53 -19.42 -1.57
CA VAL A 450 -5.85 -19.42 -2.24
C VAL A 450 -6.66 -18.18 -1.83
N ASN A 451 -6.64 -17.80 -0.55
CA ASN A 451 -7.35 -16.63 -0.04
C ASN A 451 -6.82 -15.33 -0.69
N LYS A 452 -5.50 -15.20 -0.94
CA LYS A 452 -4.94 -14.06 -1.67
C LYS A 452 -5.50 -13.95 -3.10
N MET A 453 -5.59 -15.07 -3.83
CA MET A 453 -6.19 -15.06 -5.17
C MET A 453 -7.67 -14.69 -5.13
N LEU A 454 -8.43 -15.23 -4.17
CA LEU A 454 -9.86 -14.95 -4.02
C LEU A 454 -10.11 -13.49 -3.61
N ASN A 455 -9.26 -12.91 -2.75
CA ASN A 455 -9.29 -11.48 -2.42
C ASN A 455 -9.15 -10.63 -3.69
N ASN A 456 -8.13 -10.91 -4.51
CA ASN A 456 -7.91 -10.21 -5.76
C ASN A 456 -9.12 -10.33 -6.72
N LEU A 457 -9.73 -11.50 -6.78
CA LEU A 457 -10.92 -11.73 -7.59
C LEU A 457 -12.11 -10.90 -7.11
N ILE A 458 -12.41 -10.91 -5.81
CA ILE A 458 -13.54 -10.17 -5.25
C ILE A 458 -13.32 -8.66 -5.43
N GLN A 459 -12.10 -8.19 -5.21
CA GLN A 459 -11.70 -6.80 -5.45
C GLN A 459 -11.93 -6.40 -6.92
N ALA A 460 -11.47 -7.22 -7.87
CA ALA A 460 -11.69 -6.99 -9.30
C ALA A 460 -13.19 -6.96 -9.63
N CYS A 461 -13.94 -7.97 -9.21
CA CYS A 461 -15.40 -8.04 -9.45
C CYS A 461 -16.20 -6.92 -8.77
N GLY A 462 -15.65 -6.25 -7.76
CA GLY A 462 -16.29 -5.16 -7.04
C GLY A 462 -16.15 -3.78 -7.68
N ARG A 463 -15.47 -3.63 -8.82
CA ARG A 463 -15.16 -2.30 -9.40
C ARG A 463 -16.31 -1.61 -10.10
N GLY A 464 -17.17 -2.37 -10.77
CA GLY A 464 -18.23 -1.84 -11.62
C GLY A 464 -19.55 -1.54 -10.92
N VAL A 465 -19.70 -1.77 -9.60
CA VAL A 465 -20.95 -1.49 -8.88
C VAL A 465 -20.67 -0.71 -7.61
N ARG A 466 -21.17 0.53 -7.55
CA ARG A 466 -20.93 1.48 -6.45
C ARG A 466 -22.20 2.05 -5.83
N SER A 467 -23.34 1.96 -6.50
CA SER A 467 -24.63 2.39 -6.01
C SER A 467 -25.68 1.29 -6.14
N LYS A 468 -26.86 1.48 -5.52
CA LYS A 468 -27.97 0.51 -5.60
C LYS A 468 -28.52 0.33 -7.01
N GLN A 469 -28.42 1.37 -7.85
CA GLN A 469 -28.91 1.39 -9.21
C GLN A 469 -27.86 0.97 -10.23
N ASP A 470 -26.61 0.89 -9.82
CA ASP A 470 -25.47 0.56 -10.68
C ASP A 470 -25.52 -0.89 -11.15
N LYS A 471 -25.01 -1.13 -12.36
CA LYS A 471 -25.04 -2.46 -13.00
C LYS A 471 -23.72 -2.74 -13.69
N CYS A 472 -23.18 -3.94 -13.47
CA CYS A 472 -21.96 -4.38 -14.16
C CYS A 472 -21.94 -5.91 -14.24
N VAL A 473 -21.90 -6.47 -15.45
CA VAL A 473 -21.75 -7.91 -15.64
C VAL A 473 -20.27 -8.30 -15.61
N THR A 474 -19.96 -9.45 -14.98
CA THR A 474 -18.61 -10.01 -14.93
C THR A 474 -18.54 -11.33 -15.69
N TYR A 475 -17.54 -11.46 -16.57
CA TYR A 475 -17.23 -12.69 -17.29
C TYR A 475 -15.88 -13.27 -16.81
N ILE A 476 -15.87 -14.51 -16.34
CA ILE A 476 -14.66 -15.21 -15.92
C ILE A 476 -14.28 -16.22 -16.98
N LEU A 477 -13.08 -16.11 -17.57
CA LEU A 477 -12.63 -16.97 -18.65
C LEU A 477 -11.82 -18.19 -18.19
N ASP A 478 -11.32 -18.19 -16.95
CA ASP A 478 -10.47 -19.27 -16.42
C ASP A 478 -11.25 -20.20 -15.50
N ALA A 479 -11.41 -21.44 -15.90
CA ALA A 479 -12.07 -22.47 -15.10
C ALA A 479 -11.38 -22.77 -13.76
N THR A 480 -10.11 -22.38 -13.60
CA THR A 480 -9.40 -22.47 -12.32
C THR A 480 -10.10 -21.60 -11.26
N ILE A 481 -10.58 -20.42 -11.65
CA ILE A 481 -11.31 -19.51 -10.76
C ILE A 481 -12.61 -20.16 -10.31
N SER A 482 -13.43 -20.64 -11.26
CA SER A 482 -14.73 -21.26 -10.96
C SER A 482 -14.59 -22.45 -10.01
N ASN A 483 -13.62 -23.33 -10.28
CA ASN A 483 -13.34 -24.49 -9.42
C ASN A 483 -12.88 -24.08 -8.01
N THR A 484 -12.10 -23.00 -7.91
CA THR A 484 -11.61 -22.49 -6.61
C THR A 484 -12.74 -21.84 -5.83
N VAL A 485 -13.60 -21.06 -6.47
CA VAL A 485 -14.79 -20.46 -5.86
C VAL A 485 -15.73 -21.52 -5.32
N ILE A 486 -16.02 -22.58 -6.09
CA ILE A 486 -16.89 -23.70 -5.65
C ILE A 486 -16.30 -24.36 -4.39
N ARG A 487 -15.00 -24.63 -4.36
CA ARG A 487 -14.34 -25.27 -3.20
C ARG A 487 -14.33 -24.38 -1.95
N ALA A 488 -14.22 -23.07 -2.14
CA ALA A 488 -14.16 -22.09 -1.06
C ALA A 488 -15.51 -21.46 -0.71
N ALA A 489 -16.61 -21.93 -1.32
CA ALA A 489 -17.92 -21.25 -1.25
C ALA A 489 -18.42 -21.00 0.20
N SER A 490 -18.12 -21.90 1.14
CA SER A 490 -18.50 -21.74 2.55
C SER A 490 -17.71 -20.64 3.29
N LYS A 491 -16.54 -20.25 2.77
CA LYS A 491 -15.68 -19.21 3.35
C LYS A 491 -15.87 -17.86 2.67
N LEU A 492 -16.52 -17.82 1.50
CA LEU A 492 -16.70 -16.62 0.71
C LEU A 492 -17.91 -15.80 1.19
N PRO A 493 -17.84 -14.44 1.12
CA PRO A 493 -18.97 -13.59 1.47
C PRO A 493 -20.23 -13.96 0.71
N LYS A 494 -21.35 -14.04 1.39
CA LYS A 494 -22.67 -14.44 0.81
C LYS A 494 -23.05 -13.56 -0.38
N TYR A 495 -22.80 -12.24 -0.29
CA TYR A 495 -23.08 -11.30 -1.36
C TYR A 495 -22.31 -11.62 -2.65
N PHE A 496 -21.09 -12.16 -2.53
CA PHE A 496 -20.28 -12.50 -3.69
C PHE A 496 -20.78 -13.77 -4.36
N ILE A 497 -21.05 -14.82 -3.57
CA ILE A 497 -21.58 -16.09 -4.08
C ILE A 497 -22.94 -15.91 -4.75
N SER A 498 -23.83 -15.08 -4.20
CA SER A 498 -25.16 -14.81 -4.75
C SER A 498 -25.17 -14.10 -6.12
N ARG A 499 -23.99 -13.66 -6.60
CA ARG A 499 -23.84 -13.04 -7.94
C ARG A 499 -23.58 -14.08 -9.05
N PHE A 500 -23.19 -15.29 -8.71
CA PHE A 500 -22.95 -16.34 -9.72
C PHE A 500 -24.25 -16.82 -10.33
N ALA A 501 -24.34 -16.74 -11.68
CA ALA A 501 -25.52 -17.09 -12.49
C ALA A 501 -25.32 -18.44 -13.19
#